data_ee82793072508647ed268378b09686ee
#
_entry.id   ee82793072508647ed268378b09686ee
#
_cell.length_a   1.000
_cell.length_b   1.000
_cell.length_c   1.000
_cell.angle_alpha   90.00
_cell.angle_beta   90.00
_cell.angle_gamma   90.00
#
_symmetry.space_group_name_H-M   'P 1'
#
loop_
_entity.id
_entity.type
_entity.pdbx_description
1 polymer ?
#
loop_
_entity_poly.entity_id
_entity_poly.type
_entity_poly.pdbx_seq_one_letter_code
_entity_poly.pdbx_strand_id
1 'polypeptide(L)'
;DSPARQAIIERIGEGESAVWILIESGNQTKDDAAANRLQENLDLLQQKLRLPNLETIESDEAFYPETQVELRLAFSVLRLKHNDPAEEIFASFLINSEPDLHQFNEPIAIPVFGQGRSHFALIGQGINTQTITDSCQFLTGACSCQVKEQNPGSDLIFRANWHQIVTGTAIPPQPLPNLT
;
A
#
# COMPACT_ATOMS: atom_id res chain seq x y z
N ASP A 1 19.23 2.07 3.18
CA ASP A 1 17.77 2.41 3.10
C ASP A 1 17.28 2.09 1.69
N SER A 2 16.18 1.35 1.60
CA SER A 2 15.56 0.98 0.31
C SER A 2 14.97 2.22 -0.38
N PRO A 3 15.36 2.56 -1.62
CA PRO A 3 14.77 3.64 -2.40
C PRO A 3 13.25 3.47 -2.58
N ALA A 4 12.78 2.24 -2.77
CA ALA A 4 11.36 1.94 -2.89
C ALA A 4 10.58 2.28 -1.63
N ARG A 5 11.11 1.96 -0.43
CA ARG A 5 10.48 2.35 0.84
C ARG A 5 10.37 3.86 0.97
N GLN A 6 11.39 4.59 0.56
CA GLN A 6 11.37 6.06 0.59
C GLN A 6 10.31 6.62 -0.35
N ALA A 7 10.24 6.09 -1.58
CA ALA A 7 9.23 6.49 -2.55
C ALA A 7 7.80 6.20 -2.08
N ILE A 8 7.57 5.08 -1.37
CA ILE A 8 6.26 4.75 -0.79
C ILE A 8 5.89 5.76 0.30
N ILE A 9 6.81 6.08 1.22
CA ILE A 9 6.59 7.07 2.28
C ILE A 9 6.22 8.43 1.69
N GLU A 10 6.96 8.88 0.68
CA GLU A 10 6.75 10.15 0.00
C GLU A 10 5.36 10.19 -0.66
N ARG A 11 5.02 9.21 -1.51
CA ARG A 11 3.75 9.17 -2.25
C ARG A 11 2.53 9.08 -1.33
N ILE A 12 2.59 8.22 -0.31
CA ILE A 12 1.52 8.14 0.70
C ILE A 12 1.43 9.45 1.49
N GLY A 13 2.57 10.05 1.83
CA GLY A 13 2.64 11.35 2.49
C GLY A 13 2.07 12.51 1.65
N GLU A 14 2.10 12.37 0.33
CA GLU A 14 1.45 13.28 -0.62
C GLU A 14 -0.05 13.00 -0.83
N GLY A 15 -0.61 12.03 -0.12
CA GLY A 15 -2.04 11.71 -0.11
C GLY A 15 -2.48 10.63 -1.10
N GLU A 16 -1.57 9.87 -1.71
CA GLU A 16 -1.97 8.73 -2.54
C GLU A 16 -2.74 7.69 -1.72
N SER A 17 -3.82 7.16 -2.30
CA SER A 17 -4.64 6.13 -1.67
C SER A 17 -3.91 4.81 -1.50
N ALA A 18 -3.09 4.44 -2.49
CA ALA A 18 -2.19 3.30 -2.40
C ALA A 18 -1.06 3.37 -3.44
N VAL A 19 0.10 2.82 -3.07
CA VAL A 19 1.23 2.56 -3.96
C VAL A 19 1.30 1.06 -4.22
N TRP A 20 1.16 0.68 -5.48
CA TRP A 20 1.24 -0.72 -5.89
C TRP A 20 2.68 -1.12 -6.18
N ILE A 21 3.20 -2.05 -5.41
CA ILE A 21 4.54 -2.61 -5.63
C ILE A 21 4.39 -3.78 -6.58
N LEU A 22 5.07 -3.73 -7.73
CA LEU A 22 5.19 -4.85 -8.65
C LEU A 22 6.57 -5.48 -8.49
N ILE A 23 6.65 -6.63 -7.85
CA ILE A 23 7.86 -7.44 -7.75
C ILE A 23 7.99 -8.21 -9.07
N GLU A 24 9.08 -7.96 -9.79
CA GLU A 24 9.35 -8.59 -11.08
C GLU A 24 9.79 -10.05 -10.90
N SER A 25 9.32 -10.92 -11.79
CA SER A 25 9.69 -12.34 -11.79
C SER A 25 11.07 -12.61 -12.40
N GLY A 26 11.64 -11.62 -13.10
CA GLY A 26 12.84 -11.75 -13.94
C GLY A 26 12.53 -12.15 -15.39
N ASN A 27 11.28 -12.43 -15.70
CA ASN A 27 10.82 -12.60 -17.09
C ASN A 27 10.25 -11.27 -17.62
N GLN A 28 11.05 -10.54 -18.37
CA GLN A 28 10.71 -9.20 -18.85
C GLN A 28 9.33 -9.13 -19.54
N THR A 29 9.00 -10.12 -20.37
CA THR A 29 7.71 -10.13 -21.09
C THR A 29 6.52 -10.23 -20.14
N LYS A 30 6.60 -11.07 -19.11
CA LYS A 30 5.57 -11.20 -18.09
C LYS A 30 5.50 -9.96 -17.21
N ASP A 31 6.65 -9.46 -16.82
CA ASP A 31 6.78 -8.31 -15.93
C ASP A 31 6.23 -7.02 -16.59
N ASP A 32 6.57 -6.80 -17.86
CA ASP A 32 6.04 -5.65 -18.61
C ASP A 32 4.54 -5.78 -18.89
N ALA A 33 4.05 -6.98 -19.20
CA ALA A 33 2.63 -7.22 -19.39
C ALA A 33 1.83 -6.97 -18.08
N ALA A 34 2.37 -7.40 -16.94
CA ALA A 34 1.77 -7.15 -15.63
C ALA A 34 1.79 -5.66 -15.26
N ALA A 35 2.92 -4.98 -15.50
CA ALA A 35 3.06 -3.54 -15.23
C ALA A 35 2.08 -2.70 -16.05
N ASN A 36 1.98 -2.96 -17.36
CA ASN A 36 1.08 -2.24 -18.24
C ASN A 36 -0.38 -2.46 -17.83
N ARG A 37 -0.76 -3.72 -17.57
CA ARG A 37 -2.13 -4.05 -17.14
C ARG A 37 -2.48 -3.36 -15.81
N LEU A 38 -1.56 -3.38 -14.86
CA LEU A 38 -1.77 -2.72 -13.57
C LEU A 38 -1.95 -1.22 -13.77
N GLN A 39 -1.02 -0.56 -14.49
CA GLN A 39 -1.06 0.87 -14.72
C GLN A 39 -2.34 1.31 -15.44
N GLU A 40 -2.70 0.65 -16.56
CA GLU A 40 -3.90 0.98 -17.34
C GLU A 40 -5.18 0.87 -16.50
N ASN A 41 -5.30 -0.18 -15.67
CA ASN A 41 -6.48 -0.34 -14.81
C ASN A 41 -6.51 0.71 -13.69
N LEU A 42 -5.38 1.01 -13.07
CA LEU A 42 -5.30 2.03 -12.02
C LEU A 42 -5.65 3.42 -12.55
N ASP A 43 -5.16 3.78 -13.75
CA ASP A 43 -5.47 5.06 -14.41
C ASP A 43 -6.98 5.20 -14.70
N LEU A 44 -7.63 4.12 -15.12
CA LEU A 44 -9.08 4.11 -15.32
C LEU A 44 -9.86 4.21 -14.00
N LEU A 45 -9.38 3.53 -12.95
CA LEU A 45 -10.05 3.50 -11.65
C LEU A 45 -9.95 4.84 -10.93
N GLN A 46 -8.84 5.56 -11.05
CA GLN A 46 -8.70 6.92 -10.53
C GLN A 46 -9.73 7.89 -11.09
N GLN A 47 -10.19 7.66 -12.32
CA GLN A 47 -11.21 8.50 -12.95
C GLN A 47 -12.64 8.10 -12.53
N LYS A 48 -12.86 6.82 -12.21
CA LYS A 48 -14.20 6.24 -11.97
C LYS A 48 -14.58 6.18 -10.49
N LEU A 49 -13.65 5.83 -9.63
CA LEU A 49 -13.89 5.72 -8.20
C LEU A 49 -14.04 7.10 -7.54
N ARG A 50 -14.63 7.12 -6.37
CA ARG A 50 -14.70 8.30 -5.50
C ARG A 50 -14.38 7.87 -4.08
N LEU A 51 -13.65 8.71 -3.37
CA LEU A 51 -13.46 8.51 -1.93
C LEU A 51 -14.80 8.73 -1.21
N PRO A 52 -15.10 7.96 -0.16
CA PRO A 52 -16.25 8.20 0.69
C PRO A 52 -16.22 9.63 1.25
N ASN A 53 -17.37 10.26 1.37
CA ASN A 53 -17.45 11.51 2.11
C ASN A 53 -17.34 11.22 3.61
N LEU A 54 -16.24 11.65 4.21
CA LEU A 54 -15.95 11.41 5.63
C LEU A 54 -16.96 12.14 6.55
N GLU A 55 -17.58 13.21 6.08
CA GLU A 55 -18.62 13.96 6.84
C GLU A 55 -19.91 13.15 7.05
N THR A 56 -20.14 12.11 6.25
CA THR A 56 -21.34 11.26 6.32
C THR A 56 -21.15 10.00 7.16
N ILE A 57 -19.98 9.75 7.68
CA ILE A 57 -19.70 8.60 8.53
C ILE A 57 -20.09 8.98 9.96
N GLU A 58 -21.32 8.67 10.35
CA GLU A 58 -21.76 8.72 11.74
C GLU A 58 -21.04 7.63 12.53
N SER A 59 -19.90 7.96 13.08
CA SER A 59 -19.22 7.13 14.09
C SER A 59 -19.14 7.93 15.37
N ASP A 60 -19.79 7.44 16.42
CA ASP A 60 -19.78 8.03 17.76
C ASP A 60 -18.37 8.10 18.41
N GLU A 61 -17.35 7.60 17.72
CA GLU A 61 -15.96 7.58 18.18
C GLU A 61 -14.95 7.87 17.06
N ALA A 62 -15.30 8.68 16.07
CA ALA A 62 -14.32 9.06 15.04
C ALA A 62 -13.31 10.07 15.60
N PHE A 63 -12.34 9.59 16.35
CA PHE A 63 -11.10 10.32 16.56
C PHE A 63 -10.31 10.28 15.25
N TYR A 64 -10.72 11.08 14.27
CA TYR A 64 -9.87 11.41 13.13
C TYR A 64 -8.98 12.58 13.58
N PRO A 65 -7.66 12.35 13.78
CA PRO A 65 -6.77 13.48 13.99
C PRO A 65 -6.91 14.40 12.78
N GLU A 66 -6.92 15.72 13.02
CA GLU A 66 -6.87 16.69 11.92
C GLU A 66 -5.70 16.32 11.02
N THR A 67 -5.99 15.77 9.84
CA THR A 67 -4.95 15.39 8.89
C THR A 67 -4.63 16.61 8.05
N GLN A 68 -3.34 16.96 7.94
CA GLN A 68 -2.89 17.99 7.01
C GLN A 68 -2.73 17.46 5.59
N VAL A 69 -2.80 16.15 5.42
CA VAL A 69 -2.70 15.50 4.12
C VAL A 69 -4.07 15.47 3.47
N GLU A 70 -4.22 16.16 2.36
CA GLU A 70 -5.39 16.04 1.51
C GLU A 70 -5.37 14.68 0.81
N LEU A 71 -6.27 13.79 1.23
CA LEU A 71 -6.40 12.46 0.62
C LEU A 71 -6.87 12.60 -0.83
N ARG A 72 -6.09 12.06 -1.73
CA ARG A 72 -6.40 12.03 -3.16
C ARG A 72 -6.70 10.59 -3.59
N LEU A 73 -7.70 10.42 -4.43
CA LEU A 73 -7.90 9.14 -5.10
C LEU A 73 -6.81 9.00 -6.17
N ALA A 74 -5.67 8.58 -5.73
CA ALA A 74 -4.49 8.38 -6.58
C ALA A 74 -3.85 7.03 -6.27
N PHE A 75 -3.43 6.35 -7.33
CA PHE A 75 -2.70 5.10 -7.28
C PHE A 75 -1.47 5.23 -8.16
N SER A 76 -0.37 4.66 -7.71
CA SER A 76 0.85 4.58 -8.51
C SER A 76 1.45 3.19 -8.49
N VAL A 77 2.29 2.89 -9.46
CA VAL A 77 3.02 1.62 -9.55
C VAL A 77 4.50 1.88 -9.29
N LEU A 78 5.10 1.01 -8.48
CA LEU A 78 6.51 0.96 -8.20
C LEU A 78 7.05 -0.43 -8.56
N ARG A 79 7.93 -0.51 -9.55
CA ARG A 79 8.53 -1.78 -9.97
C ARG A 79 9.76 -2.09 -9.13
N LEU A 80 9.79 -3.26 -8.51
CA LEU A 80 10.97 -3.82 -7.86
C LEU A 80 11.59 -4.87 -8.79
N LYS A 81 12.79 -4.57 -9.28
CA LYS A 81 13.53 -5.52 -10.11
C LYS A 81 13.96 -6.72 -9.27
N HIS A 82 13.83 -7.90 -9.86
CA HIS A 82 14.15 -9.18 -9.21
C HIS A 82 15.54 -9.22 -8.55
N ASN A 83 16.54 -8.58 -9.14
CA ASN A 83 17.94 -8.63 -8.70
C ASN A 83 18.51 -7.24 -8.36
N ASP A 84 17.70 -6.33 -7.85
CA ASP A 84 18.20 -5.03 -7.40
C ASP A 84 18.80 -5.14 -5.99
N PRO A 85 20.14 -5.02 -5.82
CA PRO A 85 20.77 -5.14 -4.50
C PRO A 85 20.29 -4.07 -3.51
N ALA A 86 19.81 -2.92 -3.99
CA ALA A 86 19.28 -1.86 -3.13
C ALA A 86 17.92 -2.23 -2.51
N GLU A 87 17.20 -3.16 -3.14
CA GLU A 87 15.85 -3.57 -2.77
C GLU A 87 15.75 -5.02 -2.28
N GLU A 88 16.85 -5.77 -2.27
CA GLU A 88 16.89 -7.20 -1.93
C GLU A 88 16.21 -7.52 -0.60
N ILE A 89 16.52 -6.74 0.45
CA ILE A 89 15.93 -6.93 1.78
C ILE A 89 14.42 -6.62 1.76
N PHE A 90 14.02 -5.57 1.05
CA PHE A 90 12.62 -5.18 0.99
C PHE A 90 11.79 -6.16 0.15
N ALA A 91 12.30 -6.57 -1.00
CA ALA A 91 11.67 -7.59 -1.84
C ALA A 91 11.55 -8.93 -1.09
N SER A 92 12.60 -9.36 -0.40
CA SER A 92 12.58 -10.55 0.45
C SER A 92 11.53 -10.45 1.56
N PHE A 93 11.43 -9.31 2.22
CA PHE A 93 10.41 -9.08 3.25
C PHE A 93 8.99 -9.20 2.68
N LEU A 94 8.72 -8.60 1.52
CA LEU A 94 7.43 -8.67 0.84
C LEU A 94 7.08 -10.10 0.41
N ILE A 95 8.02 -10.83 -0.18
CA ILE A 95 7.82 -12.22 -0.62
C ILE A 95 7.57 -13.16 0.59
N ASN A 96 8.13 -12.86 1.75
CA ASN A 96 7.92 -13.65 2.96
C ASN A 96 6.75 -13.15 3.83
N SER A 97 6.00 -12.14 3.39
CA SER A 97 4.80 -11.69 4.10
C SER A 97 3.68 -12.73 4.07
N GLU A 98 3.65 -13.59 3.05
CA GLU A 98 2.78 -14.75 2.95
C GLU A 98 3.60 -16.03 2.68
N PRO A 99 3.23 -17.17 3.29
CA PRO A 99 4.08 -18.37 3.29
C PRO A 99 4.34 -19.01 1.93
N ASP A 100 3.52 -18.70 0.92
CA ASP A 100 3.53 -19.35 -0.39
C ASP A 100 4.04 -18.45 -1.53
N LEU A 101 4.20 -17.14 -1.32
CA LEU A 101 4.63 -16.21 -2.38
C LEU A 101 5.97 -16.60 -3.01
N HIS A 102 6.89 -17.16 -2.24
CA HIS A 102 8.20 -17.59 -2.71
C HIS A 102 8.15 -18.78 -3.70
N GLN A 103 6.99 -19.45 -3.84
CA GLN A 103 6.82 -20.59 -4.73
C GLN A 103 6.50 -20.17 -6.18
N PHE A 104 6.16 -18.91 -6.39
CA PHE A 104 5.72 -18.40 -7.68
C PHE A 104 6.86 -17.73 -8.45
N ASN A 105 7.09 -18.16 -9.69
CA ASN A 105 8.00 -17.52 -10.66
C ASN A 105 7.19 -16.59 -11.59
N GLU A 106 6.31 -15.79 -11.01
CA GLU A 106 5.42 -14.87 -11.70
C GLU A 106 5.55 -13.47 -11.09
N PRO A 107 5.23 -12.39 -11.82
CA PRO A 107 5.16 -11.06 -11.23
C PRO A 107 4.11 -11.03 -10.11
N ILE A 108 4.42 -10.31 -9.03
CA ILE A 108 3.58 -10.19 -7.84
C ILE A 108 3.27 -8.71 -7.61
N ALA A 109 2.00 -8.34 -7.55
CA ALA A 109 1.55 -6.98 -7.27
C ALA A 109 0.96 -6.90 -5.86
N ILE A 110 1.50 -6.00 -5.04
CA ILE A 110 1.14 -5.81 -3.63
C ILE A 110 0.77 -4.35 -3.41
N PRO A 111 -0.48 -4.01 -3.04
CA PRO A 111 -0.83 -2.64 -2.69
C PRO A 111 -0.36 -2.29 -1.28
N VAL A 112 0.27 -1.14 -1.13
CA VAL A 112 0.64 -0.54 0.14
C VAL A 112 -0.16 0.73 0.34
N PHE A 113 -0.81 0.88 1.49
CA PHE A 113 -1.71 1.98 1.80
C PHE A 113 -1.63 2.40 3.27
N GLY A 114 -2.28 3.51 3.62
CA GLY A 114 -2.32 4.02 4.98
C GLY A 114 -0.93 4.31 5.53
N GLN A 115 -0.60 3.73 6.66
CA GLN A 115 0.70 3.89 7.31
C GLN A 115 1.68 2.75 6.98
N GLY A 116 1.65 2.27 5.73
CA GLY A 116 2.54 1.21 5.27
C GLY A 116 1.99 -0.19 5.47
N ARG A 117 0.69 -0.37 5.34
CA ARG A 117 0.00 -1.66 5.46
C ARG A 117 -0.26 -2.29 4.11
N SER A 118 -0.20 -3.61 4.06
CA SER A 118 -0.65 -4.44 2.93
C SER A 118 -1.60 -5.54 3.41
N HIS A 119 -2.56 -5.93 2.57
CA HIS A 119 -3.55 -6.96 2.92
C HIS A 119 -3.49 -8.21 2.05
N PHE A 120 -3.01 -8.11 0.83
CA PHE A 120 -3.04 -9.20 -0.14
C PHE A 120 -1.99 -9.01 -1.23
N ALA A 121 -1.74 -10.09 -1.98
CA ALA A 121 -0.90 -10.09 -3.17
C ALA A 121 -1.68 -10.63 -4.37
N LEU A 122 -1.49 -10.04 -5.55
CA LEU A 122 -1.98 -10.53 -6.82
C LEU A 122 -0.82 -11.15 -7.60
N ILE A 123 -0.95 -12.39 -8.07
CA ILE A 123 0.16 -13.16 -8.65
C ILE A 123 -0.14 -13.49 -10.12
N GLY A 124 0.78 -13.20 -11.02
CA GLY A 124 0.74 -13.60 -12.43
C GLY A 124 -0.58 -13.23 -13.12
N GLN A 125 -1.36 -14.22 -13.52
CA GLN A 125 -2.68 -14.03 -14.14
C GLN A 125 -3.73 -13.46 -13.17
N GLY A 126 -3.48 -13.52 -11.87
CA GLY A 126 -4.27 -12.84 -10.85
C GLY A 126 -4.17 -11.31 -10.93
N ILE A 127 -3.16 -10.77 -11.61
CA ILE A 127 -3.08 -9.34 -11.94
C ILE A 127 -3.97 -9.09 -13.16
N ASN A 128 -5.27 -8.94 -12.95
CA ASN A 128 -6.25 -8.72 -14.01
C ASN A 128 -7.25 -7.62 -13.65
N THR A 129 -8.05 -7.19 -14.62
CA THR A 129 -8.98 -6.06 -14.45
C THR A 129 -9.95 -6.26 -13.29
N GLN A 130 -10.48 -7.47 -13.11
CA GLN A 130 -11.45 -7.73 -12.05
C GLN A 130 -10.81 -7.64 -10.67
N THR A 131 -9.71 -8.35 -10.45
CA THR A 131 -9.02 -8.37 -9.15
C THR A 131 -8.43 -7.02 -8.78
N ILE A 132 -7.89 -6.26 -9.74
CA ILE A 132 -7.41 -4.89 -9.52
C ILE A 132 -8.58 -3.98 -9.14
N THR A 133 -9.73 -4.10 -9.82
CA THR A 133 -10.92 -3.30 -9.51
C THR A 133 -11.43 -3.61 -8.10
N ASP A 134 -11.60 -4.88 -7.77
CA ASP A 134 -12.08 -5.32 -6.45
C ASP A 134 -11.13 -4.86 -5.34
N SER A 135 -9.83 -4.94 -5.60
CA SER A 135 -8.79 -4.46 -4.70
C SER A 135 -8.90 -2.96 -4.44
N CYS A 136 -8.99 -2.16 -5.48
CA CYS A 136 -9.11 -0.70 -5.34
C CYS A 136 -10.41 -0.29 -4.66
N GLN A 137 -11.53 -0.95 -4.96
CA GLN A 137 -12.80 -0.73 -4.27
C GLN A 137 -12.72 -1.07 -2.78
N PHE A 138 -12.06 -2.18 -2.44
CA PHE A 138 -11.80 -2.57 -1.06
C PHE A 138 -10.95 -1.52 -0.32
N LEU A 139 -9.88 -1.05 -0.95
CA LEU A 139 -8.95 -0.09 -0.33
C LEU A 139 -9.60 1.29 -0.09
N THR A 140 -10.51 1.71 -0.98
CA THR A 140 -11.13 3.04 -0.96
C THR A 140 -12.55 3.05 -0.41
N GLY A 141 -13.15 1.89 -0.13
CA GLY A 141 -14.54 1.76 0.30
C GLY A 141 -14.77 2.12 1.78
N ALA A 142 -15.94 2.68 2.08
CA ALA A 142 -16.36 3.05 3.44
C ALA A 142 -16.55 1.84 4.37
N CYS A 143 -17.00 0.69 3.85
CA CYS A 143 -17.20 -0.54 4.60
C CYS A 143 -15.89 -1.26 4.98
N SER A 144 -14.75 -0.66 4.68
CA SER A 144 -13.44 -1.31 4.85
C SER A 144 -13.03 -1.46 6.31
N CYS A 145 -13.60 -0.71 7.27
CA CYS A 145 -13.16 -0.75 8.67
C CYS A 145 -13.37 -2.13 9.30
N GLN A 146 -14.58 -2.68 9.27
CA GLN A 146 -14.85 -4.03 9.81
C GLN A 146 -14.09 -5.13 9.07
N VAL A 147 -14.03 -5.02 7.72
CA VAL A 147 -13.31 -6.02 6.91
C VAL A 147 -11.81 -5.94 7.18
N LYS A 148 -11.27 -4.73 7.38
CA LYS A 148 -9.85 -4.52 7.74
C LYS A 148 -9.53 -5.00 9.16
N GLU A 149 -10.46 -4.90 10.11
CA GLU A 149 -10.31 -5.50 11.45
C GLU A 149 -10.30 -7.03 11.40
N GLN A 150 -11.16 -7.63 10.58
CA GLN A 150 -11.21 -9.09 10.40
C GLN A 150 -10.04 -9.63 9.55
N ASN A 151 -9.44 -8.79 8.73
CA ASN A 151 -8.28 -9.09 7.90
C ASN A 151 -7.19 -8.05 8.18
N PRO A 152 -6.44 -8.19 9.28
CA PRO A 152 -5.50 -7.14 9.73
C PRO A 152 -4.36 -6.88 8.75
N GLY A 153 -4.08 -7.81 7.81
CA GLY A 153 -2.99 -7.68 6.86
C GLY A 153 -1.62 -7.70 7.52
N SER A 154 -0.62 -7.24 6.79
CA SER A 154 0.77 -7.13 7.24
C SER A 154 1.20 -5.67 7.32
N ASP A 155 1.75 -5.27 8.46
CA ASP A 155 2.40 -3.97 8.59
C ASP A 155 3.82 -4.08 8.02
N LEU A 156 4.08 -3.31 6.98
CA LEU A 156 5.41 -3.21 6.40
C LEU A 156 6.26 -2.29 7.26
N ILE A 157 7.49 -2.71 7.56
CA ILE A 157 8.40 -1.93 8.41
C ILE A 157 8.99 -0.77 7.61
N PHE A 158 8.52 0.44 7.90
CA PHE A 158 9.05 1.69 7.35
C PHE A 158 9.72 2.50 8.45
N ARG A 159 10.86 3.13 8.11
CA ARG A 159 11.47 4.14 8.97
C ARG A 159 10.84 5.50 8.69
N ALA A 160 9.60 5.68 9.15
CA ALA A 160 8.82 6.88 8.95
C ALA A 160 8.12 7.31 10.24
N ASN A 161 8.06 8.60 10.50
CA ASN A 161 7.17 9.14 11.51
C ASN A 161 5.81 9.43 10.87
N TRP A 162 4.99 8.39 10.75
CA TRP A 162 3.67 8.47 10.11
C TRP A 162 2.78 9.53 10.73
N HIS A 163 2.84 9.70 12.07
CA HIS A 163 2.07 10.73 12.73
C HIS A 163 2.47 12.12 12.22
N GLN A 164 3.76 12.42 12.17
CA GLN A 164 4.23 13.70 11.66
C GLN A 164 3.90 13.90 10.17
N ILE A 165 3.99 12.84 9.37
CA ILE A 165 3.65 12.88 7.94
C ILE A 165 2.17 13.21 7.75
N VAL A 166 1.29 12.57 8.54
CA VAL A 166 -0.16 12.71 8.37
C VAL A 166 -0.71 13.96 9.04
N THR A 167 -0.23 14.32 10.23
CA THR A 167 -0.77 15.45 11.01
C THR A 167 0.07 16.73 10.95
N GLY A 168 1.27 16.65 10.38
CA GLY A 168 2.24 17.76 10.38
C GLY A 168 2.85 18.09 11.75
N THR A 169 2.44 17.38 12.81
CA THR A 169 2.90 17.63 14.18
C THR A 169 3.79 16.49 14.67
N ALA A 170 4.93 16.83 15.28
CA ALA A 170 5.77 15.82 15.91
C ALA A 170 5.14 15.39 17.26
N ILE A 171 5.07 14.06 17.49
CA ILE A 171 4.75 13.55 18.82
C ILE A 171 5.91 13.92 19.75
N PRO A 172 5.67 14.63 20.87
CA PRO A 172 6.72 14.88 21.84
C PRO A 172 7.22 13.52 22.40
N PRO A 173 8.53 13.38 22.63
CA PRO A 173 9.08 12.14 23.16
C PRO A 173 8.39 11.79 24.49
N GLN A 174 7.73 10.65 24.54
CA GLN A 174 7.18 10.15 25.80
C GLN A 174 8.31 9.62 26.66
N PRO A 175 8.37 9.99 27.95
CA PRO A 175 9.34 9.41 28.85
C PRO A 175 9.09 7.89 28.95
N LEU A 176 10.15 7.12 28.81
CA LEU A 176 10.07 5.68 28.99
C LEU A 176 9.51 5.36 30.39
N PRO A 177 8.58 4.38 30.51
CA PRO A 177 8.11 3.95 31.82
C PRO A 177 9.32 3.48 32.65
N ASN A 178 9.39 3.94 33.89
CA ASN A 178 10.42 3.47 34.82
C ASN A 178 10.22 1.98 35.04
N LEU A 179 11.14 1.18 34.52
CA LEU A 179 11.22 -0.23 34.83
C LEU A 179 11.75 -0.37 36.26
N THR A 180 10.83 -0.53 37.21
CA THR A 180 11.13 -0.91 38.61
C THR A 180 11.03 -2.42 38.74
#